data_54f7e64ab3e4f47e2c8eb04cef157f13
#
_entry.id   54f7e64ab3e4f47e2c8eb04cef157f13
#
_cell.length_a   1.000
_cell.length_b   1.000
_cell.length_c   1.000
_cell.angle_alpha   90.00
_cell.angle_beta   90.00
_cell.angle_gamma   90.00
#
_symmetry.space_group_name_H-M   'P 1'
#
loop_
_entity.id
_entity.type
_entity.pdbx_description
1 polymer ?
#
loop_
_entity_poly.entity_id
_entity_poly.type
_entity_poly.pdbx_seq_one_letter_code
_entity_poly.pdbx_strand_id
1 'polypeptide(L)'
;MDTIIRSSLPKLREKLLEALQAVLPIAAIVLILCFSIAPVSPSILLCFLLGAAMIIVGIMFFTLGAEMSMTPMGERVGSMLTRSQNLFLIIGVGFLLGFLITISEPDLQVLANQVPSIPNMTLILSVATGVGIFLVMAFLRMLLGIPLPRLLVIFYAAIFLLAAFVPKEFLAVAFDSGGVTTGPMTVPFIMALGVGVSAIRSDRHAADDSFGLVALCSVGPILAVLILGIVFNASESSYLPPVIPEVGDSVELWQLFSEGLPTYLHEIATSLLPIVVMFGIFQLVALHIDRRTLGRIGVGLVYTYIGLVLFLTGANIGFMPAGNYLGQVLGGQSSRWLLIPIGMLIGYFIVRAEPAVYVLNKQVEEVTDGAISAGTMGAALSAGVSLSVGLAMVRVLTGISILWFLIPGYLFAISISFVVPKLYTAIAFDAGGVASGPMTATFLLPLAQGACIAVGGNIVTDAFGVVAMVAMTPLITVQLMGLVAQLKTRKARSAQPLLDTAALLADLPDDAIIEL
;
A
#
# COMPACT_ATOMS: atom_id res chain seq x y z
N MET A 1 5.43 33.81 0.02
CA MET A 1 6.04 32.68 -0.69
C MET A 1 7.42 32.34 -0.09
N ASP A 2 8.29 33.30 0.13
CA ASP A 2 9.64 33.07 0.70
C ASP A 2 9.67 32.45 2.11
N THR A 3 8.72 32.78 2.97
CA THR A 3 8.61 32.18 4.32
C THR A 3 8.20 30.71 4.29
N ILE A 4 7.36 30.30 3.34
CA ILE A 4 6.94 28.91 3.16
C ILE A 4 8.11 28.08 2.59
N ILE A 5 8.86 28.62 1.63
CA ILE A 5 10.03 27.95 1.03
C ILE A 5 11.15 27.78 2.06
N ARG A 6 11.46 28.80 2.86
CA ARG A 6 12.49 28.73 3.91
C ARG A 6 12.14 27.77 5.05
N SER A 7 10.87 27.62 5.40
CA SER A 7 10.44 26.63 6.40
C SER A 7 10.37 25.19 5.86
N SER A 8 10.36 25.03 4.54
CA SER A 8 10.31 23.71 3.88
C SER A 8 11.69 23.09 3.67
N LEU A 9 12.76 23.89 3.63
CA LEU A 9 14.13 23.41 3.39
C LEU A 9 14.61 22.34 4.41
N PRO A 10 14.45 22.51 5.73
CA PRO A 10 14.82 21.49 6.70
C PRO A 10 14.04 20.20 6.51
N LYS A 11 12.73 20.31 6.27
CA LYS A 11 11.84 19.17 6.01
C LYS A 11 12.21 18.45 4.72
N LEU A 12 12.57 19.20 3.66
CA LEU A 12 13.00 18.61 2.39
C LEU A 12 14.28 17.79 2.56
N ARG A 13 15.24 18.29 3.36
CA ARG A 13 16.45 17.53 3.69
C ARG A 13 16.15 16.24 4.47
N GLU A 14 15.24 16.32 5.43
CA GLU A 14 14.78 15.16 6.19
C GLU A 14 14.17 14.11 5.25
N LYS A 15 13.23 14.52 4.38
CA LYS A 15 12.60 13.65 3.39
C LYS A 15 13.56 13.05 2.37
N LEU A 16 14.58 13.82 1.98
CA LEU A 16 15.64 13.31 1.12
C LEU A 16 16.45 12.21 1.80
N LEU A 17 16.81 12.38 3.08
CA LEU A 17 17.53 11.35 3.84
C LEU A 17 16.68 10.08 4.02
N GLU A 18 15.39 10.22 4.28
CA GLU A 18 14.46 9.10 4.35
C GLU A 18 14.38 8.36 3.02
N ALA A 19 14.22 9.07 1.91
CA ALA A 19 14.19 8.49 0.57
C ALA A 19 15.51 7.77 0.20
N LEU A 20 16.66 8.36 0.54
CA LEU A 20 17.97 7.72 0.37
C LEU A 20 18.08 6.42 1.19
N GLN A 21 17.67 6.43 2.45
CA GLN A 21 17.68 5.23 3.31
C GLN A 21 16.75 4.13 2.79
N ALA A 22 15.70 4.49 2.07
CA ALA A 22 14.75 3.56 1.48
C ALA A 22 15.28 2.92 0.19
N VAL A 23 15.84 3.70 -0.72
CA VAL A 23 16.19 3.25 -2.08
C VAL A 23 17.62 2.74 -2.19
N LEU A 24 18.59 3.35 -1.49
CA LEU A 24 20.01 2.96 -1.60
C LEU A 24 20.29 1.49 -1.25
N PRO A 25 19.67 0.87 -0.23
CA PRO A 25 19.88 -0.55 0.03
C PRO A 25 19.46 -1.44 -1.15
N ILE A 26 18.34 -1.12 -1.82
CA ILE A 26 17.86 -1.85 -2.99
C ILE A 26 18.86 -1.69 -4.14
N ALA A 27 19.28 -0.44 -4.39
CA ALA A 27 20.26 -0.14 -5.42
C ALA A 27 21.59 -0.87 -5.17
N ALA A 28 22.05 -0.91 -3.92
CA ALA A 28 23.27 -1.63 -3.54
C ALA A 28 23.13 -3.15 -3.76
N ILE A 29 21.99 -3.75 -3.38
CA ILE A 29 21.72 -5.18 -3.61
C ILE A 29 21.76 -5.49 -5.11
N VAL A 30 21.04 -4.71 -5.92
CA VAL A 30 21.01 -4.88 -7.38
C VAL A 30 22.41 -4.74 -7.96
N LEU A 31 23.19 -3.71 -7.57
CA LEU A 31 24.57 -3.55 -8.01
C LEU A 31 25.44 -4.74 -7.64
N ILE A 32 25.38 -5.23 -6.41
CA ILE A 32 26.13 -6.41 -5.97
C ILE A 32 25.77 -7.63 -6.85
N LEU A 33 24.48 -7.85 -7.13
CA LEU A 33 24.02 -8.91 -8.00
C LEU A 33 24.56 -8.75 -9.43
N CYS A 34 24.52 -7.53 -9.98
CA CYS A 34 25.01 -7.23 -11.32
C CYS A 34 26.52 -7.50 -11.50
N PHE A 35 27.31 -7.23 -10.47
CA PHE A 35 28.75 -7.44 -10.51
C PHE A 35 29.20 -8.81 -9.99
N SER A 36 28.27 -9.69 -9.57
CA SER A 36 28.61 -11.01 -9.04
C SER A 36 27.94 -12.14 -9.82
N ILE A 37 26.66 -12.40 -9.55
CA ILE A 37 25.94 -13.60 -10.02
C ILE A 37 24.96 -13.36 -11.15
N ALA A 38 24.56 -12.11 -11.39
CA ALA A 38 23.57 -11.75 -12.41
C ALA A 38 24.08 -10.59 -13.28
N PRO A 39 25.08 -10.82 -14.16
CA PRO A 39 25.61 -9.75 -14.99
C PRO A 39 24.51 -9.19 -15.91
N VAL A 40 24.38 -7.87 -15.92
CA VAL A 40 23.40 -7.12 -16.73
C VAL A 40 24.12 -6.29 -17.79
N SER A 41 23.40 -5.98 -18.88
CA SER A 41 23.91 -5.04 -19.87
C SER A 41 24.11 -3.64 -19.26
N PRO A 42 25.10 -2.86 -19.73
CA PRO A 42 25.27 -1.48 -19.27
C PRO A 42 24.03 -0.62 -19.44
N SER A 43 23.24 -0.89 -20.48
CA SER A 43 21.95 -0.22 -20.73
C SER A 43 20.99 -0.34 -19.57
N ILE A 44 20.71 -1.57 -19.13
CA ILE A 44 19.78 -1.85 -18.02
C ILE A 44 20.32 -1.24 -16.73
N LEU A 45 21.65 -1.33 -16.50
CA LEU A 45 22.28 -0.78 -15.31
C LEU A 45 22.16 0.75 -15.25
N LEU A 46 22.39 1.43 -16.36
CA LEU A 46 22.26 2.90 -16.45
C LEU A 46 20.79 3.33 -16.28
N CYS A 47 19.84 2.64 -16.94
CA CYS A 47 18.42 2.90 -16.75
C CYS A 47 18.01 2.72 -15.28
N PHE A 48 18.49 1.66 -14.63
CA PHE A 48 18.21 1.38 -13.22
C PHE A 48 18.77 2.48 -12.29
N LEU A 49 20.02 2.92 -12.50
CA LEU A 49 20.65 3.95 -11.67
C LEU A 49 19.98 5.32 -11.84
N LEU A 50 19.63 5.70 -13.06
CA LEU A 50 18.88 6.94 -13.32
C LEU A 50 17.46 6.82 -12.72
N GLY A 51 16.81 5.67 -12.89
CA GLY A 51 15.54 5.37 -12.26
C GLY A 51 15.60 5.48 -10.73
N ALA A 52 16.65 4.94 -10.10
CA ALA A 52 16.85 5.06 -8.65
C ALA A 52 16.98 6.52 -8.20
N ALA A 53 17.72 7.34 -8.93
CA ALA A 53 17.84 8.77 -8.64
C ALA A 53 16.47 9.48 -8.75
N MET A 54 15.70 9.16 -9.79
CA MET A 54 14.36 9.72 -9.97
C MET A 54 13.40 9.26 -8.88
N ILE A 55 13.44 8.00 -8.45
CA ILE A 55 12.63 7.46 -7.35
C ILE A 55 12.98 8.17 -6.03
N ILE A 56 14.25 8.40 -5.71
CA ILE A 56 14.68 9.12 -4.50
C ILE A 56 14.07 10.53 -4.47
N VAL A 57 14.22 11.29 -5.55
CA VAL A 57 13.66 12.64 -5.66
C VAL A 57 12.12 12.58 -5.67
N GLY A 58 11.55 11.59 -6.34
CA GLY A 58 10.12 11.33 -6.41
C GLY A 58 9.50 11.08 -5.03
N ILE A 59 10.06 10.18 -4.23
CA ILE A 59 9.62 9.89 -2.86
C ILE A 59 9.71 11.15 -1.98
N MET A 60 10.82 11.90 -2.06
CA MET A 60 11.02 13.12 -1.31
C MET A 60 9.90 14.14 -1.54
N PHE A 61 9.57 14.42 -2.80
CA PHE A 61 8.50 15.36 -3.14
C PHE A 61 7.12 14.80 -2.82
N PHE A 62 6.89 13.52 -3.11
CA PHE A 62 5.59 12.88 -2.87
C PHE A 62 5.23 12.87 -1.39
N THR A 63 6.14 12.42 -0.51
CA THR A 63 5.86 12.33 0.93
C THR A 63 5.57 13.69 1.55
N LEU A 64 6.34 14.73 1.17
CA LEU A 64 6.07 16.10 1.60
C LEU A 64 4.74 16.62 1.03
N GLY A 65 4.46 16.30 -0.24
CA GLY A 65 3.23 16.70 -0.92
C GLY A 65 1.99 16.05 -0.30
N ALA A 66 2.03 14.76 -0.02
CA ALA A 66 0.93 14.01 0.61
C ALA A 66 0.60 14.54 2.01
N GLU A 67 1.61 14.83 2.84
CA GLU A 67 1.43 15.46 4.15
C GLU A 67 0.81 16.86 4.07
N MET A 68 1.12 17.62 3.02
CA MET A 68 0.63 18.99 2.84
C MET A 68 -0.73 19.07 2.16
N SER A 69 -1.13 18.05 1.39
CA SER A 69 -2.35 18.06 0.58
C SER A 69 -3.31 16.91 0.90
N MET A 70 -2.95 15.66 0.60
CA MET A 70 -3.86 14.51 0.69
C MET A 70 -4.38 14.29 2.11
N THR A 71 -3.49 14.34 3.10
CA THR A 71 -3.86 14.17 4.52
C THR A 71 -4.84 15.25 4.98
N PRO A 72 -4.56 16.57 4.85
CA PRO A 72 -5.54 17.59 5.27
C PRO A 72 -6.84 17.56 4.47
N MET A 73 -6.80 17.18 3.19
CA MET A 73 -8.00 17.03 2.37
C MET A 73 -8.89 15.90 2.90
N GLY A 74 -8.31 14.71 3.13
CA GLY A 74 -9.01 13.54 3.64
C GLY A 74 -9.63 13.77 5.01
N GLU A 75 -8.87 14.31 5.96
CA GLU A 75 -9.34 14.62 7.33
C GLU A 75 -10.53 15.58 7.32
N ARG A 76 -10.47 16.66 6.53
CA ARG A 76 -11.54 17.66 6.47
C ARG A 76 -12.79 17.12 5.81
N VAL A 77 -12.65 16.34 4.75
CA VAL A 77 -13.80 15.69 4.10
C VAL A 77 -14.42 14.66 5.04
N GLY A 78 -13.63 13.84 5.71
CA GLY A 78 -14.10 12.88 6.72
C GLY A 78 -14.85 13.55 7.87
N SER A 79 -14.29 14.62 8.42
CA SER A 79 -14.93 15.42 9.46
C SER A 79 -16.26 16.04 9.01
N MET A 80 -16.31 16.55 7.78
CA MET A 80 -17.54 17.11 7.20
C MET A 80 -18.63 16.06 7.04
N LEU A 81 -18.28 14.86 6.55
CA LEU A 81 -19.22 13.76 6.38
C LEU A 81 -19.86 13.37 7.71
N THR A 82 -19.06 13.22 8.77
CA THR A 82 -19.55 12.84 10.09
C THR A 82 -20.44 13.92 10.72
N ARG A 83 -20.07 15.19 10.57
CA ARG A 83 -20.87 16.32 11.08
C ARG A 83 -22.24 16.44 10.42
N SER A 84 -22.38 15.99 9.18
CA SER A 84 -23.64 16.11 8.43
C SER A 84 -24.77 15.26 9.04
N GLN A 85 -24.46 14.19 9.77
CA GLN A 85 -25.40 13.20 10.34
C GLN A 85 -26.43 12.66 9.32
N ASN A 86 -26.19 12.90 8.03
CA ASN A 86 -27.08 12.49 6.94
C ASN A 86 -26.55 11.21 6.30
N LEU A 87 -27.23 10.09 6.56
CA LEU A 87 -26.83 8.77 6.07
C LEU A 87 -26.76 8.71 4.54
N PHE A 88 -27.72 9.33 3.85
CA PHE A 88 -27.73 9.34 2.37
C PHE A 88 -26.54 10.10 1.80
N LEU A 89 -26.16 11.21 2.44
CA LEU A 89 -24.99 11.98 2.05
C LEU A 89 -23.70 11.18 2.30
N ILE A 90 -23.60 10.50 3.44
CA ILE A 90 -22.43 9.63 3.76
C ILE A 90 -22.32 8.51 2.74
N ILE A 91 -23.42 7.85 2.36
CA ILE A 91 -23.43 6.78 1.35
C ILE A 91 -23.05 7.34 -0.02
N GLY A 92 -23.73 8.40 -0.48
CA GLY A 92 -23.51 8.96 -1.81
C GLY A 92 -22.10 9.53 -2.00
N VAL A 93 -21.65 10.34 -1.04
CA VAL A 93 -20.30 10.92 -1.07
C VAL A 93 -19.24 9.86 -0.83
N GLY A 94 -19.45 8.94 0.11
CA GLY A 94 -18.52 7.82 0.36
C GLY A 94 -18.30 6.95 -0.88
N PHE A 95 -19.38 6.59 -1.59
CA PHE A 95 -19.28 5.87 -2.86
C PHE A 95 -18.51 6.66 -3.90
N LEU A 96 -18.88 7.93 -4.11
CA LEU A 96 -18.23 8.81 -5.09
C LEU A 96 -16.73 9.00 -4.80
N LEU A 97 -16.37 9.16 -3.53
CA LEU A 97 -14.98 9.26 -3.07
C LEU A 97 -14.19 8.00 -3.42
N GLY A 98 -14.65 6.84 -2.98
CA GLY A 98 -13.98 5.57 -3.26
C GLY A 98 -13.85 5.30 -4.76
N PHE A 99 -14.89 5.58 -5.51
CA PHE A 99 -14.92 5.41 -6.96
C PHE A 99 -13.91 6.34 -7.66
N LEU A 100 -13.95 7.65 -7.38
CA LEU A 100 -13.09 8.64 -8.05
C LEU A 100 -11.62 8.48 -7.67
N ILE A 101 -11.32 8.20 -6.40
CA ILE A 101 -9.93 8.00 -5.95
C ILE A 101 -9.34 6.75 -6.60
N THR A 102 -10.13 5.68 -6.74
CA THR A 102 -9.65 4.44 -7.36
C THR A 102 -9.42 4.58 -8.85
N ILE A 103 -10.28 5.29 -9.59
CA ILE A 103 -10.02 5.60 -11.01
C ILE A 103 -8.72 6.41 -11.16
N SER A 104 -8.43 7.24 -10.16
CA SER A 104 -7.24 8.09 -10.12
C SER A 104 -5.96 7.33 -9.77
N GLU A 105 -6.03 6.03 -9.42
CA GLU A 105 -4.86 5.26 -9.02
C GLU A 105 -4.08 4.77 -10.25
N PRO A 106 -2.83 5.22 -10.45
CA PRO A 106 -2.03 4.84 -11.63
C PRO A 106 -1.75 3.34 -11.71
N ASP A 107 -1.53 2.70 -10.56
CA ASP A 107 -1.21 1.26 -10.51
C ASP A 107 -2.34 0.39 -11.05
N LEU A 108 -3.60 0.86 -10.94
CA LEU A 108 -4.75 0.18 -11.51
C LEU A 108 -4.71 0.17 -13.05
N GLN A 109 -4.19 1.22 -13.68
CA GLN A 109 -4.01 1.27 -15.14
C GLN A 109 -2.91 0.30 -15.57
N VAL A 110 -1.81 0.21 -14.80
CA VAL A 110 -0.75 -0.76 -15.04
C VAL A 110 -1.29 -2.19 -14.99
N LEU A 111 -2.09 -2.52 -13.97
CA LEU A 111 -2.73 -3.83 -13.87
C LEU A 111 -3.66 -4.09 -15.05
N ALA A 112 -4.50 -3.13 -15.43
CA ALA A 112 -5.43 -3.27 -16.55
C ALA A 112 -4.71 -3.56 -17.87
N ASN A 113 -3.57 -2.91 -18.12
CA ASN A 113 -2.74 -3.14 -19.30
C ASN A 113 -2.08 -4.54 -19.31
N GLN A 114 -1.89 -5.14 -18.14
CA GLN A 114 -1.29 -6.49 -18.01
C GLN A 114 -2.33 -7.62 -18.17
N VAL A 115 -3.62 -7.30 -18.28
CA VAL A 115 -4.72 -8.26 -18.39
C VAL A 115 -5.53 -8.02 -19.67
N PRO A 116 -4.98 -8.34 -20.86
CA PRO A 116 -5.59 -8.01 -22.14
C PRO A 116 -6.91 -8.74 -22.45
N SER A 117 -7.24 -9.76 -21.69
CA SER A 117 -8.50 -10.53 -21.81
C SER A 117 -9.76 -9.74 -21.40
N ILE A 118 -9.61 -8.64 -20.67
CA ILE A 118 -10.72 -7.74 -20.28
C ILE A 118 -10.41 -6.34 -20.79
N PRO A 119 -11.39 -5.62 -21.39
CA PRO A 119 -11.17 -4.22 -21.76
C PRO A 119 -10.79 -3.37 -20.55
N ASN A 120 -9.69 -2.60 -20.66
CA ASN A 120 -9.11 -1.84 -19.55
C ASN A 120 -10.14 -1.01 -18.78
N MET A 121 -11.01 -0.28 -19.51
CA MET A 121 -12.05 0.54 -18.88
C MET A 121 -13.07 -0.30 -18.09
N THR A 122 -13.40 -1.51 -18.56
CA THR A 122 -14.32 -2.40 -17.85
C THR A 122 -13.71 -2.86 -16.54
N LEU A 123 -12.43 -3.23 -16.55
CA LEU A 123 -11.69 -3.62 -15.34
C LEU A 123 -11.61 -2.44 -14.36
N ILE A 124 -11.15 -1.27 -14.83
CA ILE A 124 -10.98 -0.08 -13.99
C ILE A 124 -12.30 0.35 -13.35
N LEU A 125 -13.38 0.45 -14.13
CA LEU A 125 -14.70 0.87 -13.61
C LEU A 125 -15.29 -0.15 -12.64
N SER A 126 -15.12 -1.44 -12.90
CA SER A 126 -15.61 -2.49 -12.01
C SER A 126 -14.88 -2.48 -10.66
N VAL A 127 -13.56 -2.35 -10.70
CA VAL A 127 -12.70 -2.24 -9.52
C VAL A 127 -13.04 -0.98 -8.73
N ALA A 128 -13.17 0.18 -9.39
CA ALA A 128 -13.53 1.44 -8.76
C ALA A 128 -14.93 1.37 -8.10
N THR A 129 -15.88 0.71 -8.76
CA THR A 129 -17.21 0.45 -8.18
C THR A 129 -17.09 -0.42 -6.92
N GLY A 130 -16.25 -1.46 -6.97
CA GLY A 130 -15.96 -2.30 -5.81
C GLY A 130 -15.43 -1.50 -4.63
N VAL A 131 -14.41 -0.67 -4.84
CA VAL A 131 -13.86 0.19 -3.78
C VAL A 131 -14.90 1.18 -3.27
N GLY A 132 -15.68 1.81 -4.16
CA GLY A 132 -16.76 2.74 -3.77
C GLY A 132 -17.78 2.10 -2.84
N ILE A 133 -18.25 0.88 -3.17
CA ILE A 133 -19.18 0.12 -2.34
C ILE A 133 -18.55 -0.22 -0.98
N PHE A 134 -17.31 -0.71 -0.99
CA PHE A 134 -16.65 -1.13 0.24
C PHE A 134 -16.19 0.02 1.13
N LEU A 135 -15.92 1.21 0.57
CA LEU A 135 -15.71 2.42 1.37
C LEU A 135 -17.01 2.84 2.10
N VAL A 136 -18.15 2.75 1.42
CA VAL A 136 -19.46 2.95 2.09
C VAL A 136 -19.67 1.93 3.20
N MET A 137 -19.37 0.66 2.96
CA MET A 137 -19.46 -0.38 3.99
C MET A 137 -18.52 -0.11 5.16
N ALA A 138 -17.33 0.43 4.92
CA ALA A 138 -16.40 0.84 5.95
C ALA A 138 -16.97 1.98 6.81
N PHE A 139 -17.61 2.98 6.21
CA PHE A 139 -18.32 4.03 6.96
C PHE A 139 -19.51 3.50 7.75
N LEU A 140 -20.34 2.64 7.13
CA LEU A 140 -21.45 2.02 7.82
C LEU A 140 -21.00 1.15 9.00
N ARG A 141 -19.89 0.42 8.85
CA ARG A 141 -19.27 -0.33 9.95
C ARG A 141 -18.96 0.58 11.13
N MET A 142 -18.30 1.75 10.86
CA MET A 142 -17.91 2.70 11.89
C MET A 142 -19.15 3.29 12.59
N LEU A 143 -20.19 3.64 11.83
CA LEU A 143 -21.42 4.21 12.37
C LEU A 143 -22.23 3.19 13.19
N LEU A 144 -22.28 1.93 12.76
CA LEU A 144 -23.02 0.86 13.41
C LEU A 144 -22.20 0.13 14.50
N GLY A 145 -20.92 0.47 14.67
CA GLY A 145 -20.04 -0.17 15.65
C GLY A 145 -19.75 -1.64 15.36
N ILE A 146 -19.82 -2.08 14.09
CA ILE A 146 -19.59 -3.48 13.70
C ILE A 146 -18.08 -3.81 13.80
N PRO A 147 -17.69 -4.87 14.52
CA PRO A 147 -16.30 -5.28 14.62
C PRO A 147 -15.72 -5.69 13.26
N LEU A 148 -14.57 -5.14 12.89
CA LEU A 148 -13.88 -5.43 11.63
C LEU A 148 -13.66 -6.94 11.40
N PRO A 149 -13.19 -7.75 12.38
CA PRO A 149 -12.96 -9.18 12.17
C PRO A 149 -14.17 -9.94 11.65
N ARG A 150 -15.40 -9.59 12.11
CA ARG A 150 -16.63 -10.26 11.65
C ARG A 150 -16.91 -10.01 10.17
N LEU A 151 -16.72 -8.78 9.70
CA LEU A 151 -16.87 -8.44 8.29
C LEU A 151 -15.80 -9.12 7.44
N LEU A 152 -14.56 -9.17 7.91
CA LEU A 152 -13.47 -9.86 7.22
C LEU A 152 -13.77 -11.35 7.03
N VAL A 153 -14.30 -12.04 8.06
CA VAL A 153 -14.72 -13.45 7.93
C VAL A 153 -15.74 -13.61 6.80
N ILE A 154 -16.78 -12.77 6.79
CA ILE A 154 -17.87 -12.87 5.80
C ILE A 154 -17.31 -12.62 4.39
N PHE A 155 -16.53 -11.57 4.21
CA PHE A 155 -16.04 -11.19 2.88
C PHE A 155 -14.96 -12.13 2.36
N TYR A 156 -14.01 -12.56 3.19
CA TYR A 156 -13.02 -13.55 2.74
C TYR A 156 -13.64 -14.92 2.49
N ALA A 157 -14.67 -15.33 3.26
CA ALA A 157 -15.45 -16.53 2.93
C ALA A 157 -16.14 -16.40 1.57
N ALA A 158 -16.72 -15.24 1.25
CA ALA A 158 -17.32 -14.97 -0.06
C ALA A 158 -16.24 -14.96 -1.18
N ILE A 159 -15.08 -14.34 -0.95
CA ILE A 159 -13.94 -14.34 -1.89
C ILE A 159 -13.52 -15.78 -2.21
N PHE A 160 -13.24 -16.61 -1.20
CA PHE A 160 -12.78 -17.98 -1.43
C PHE A 160 -13.86 -18.87 -2.03
N LEU A 161 -15.14 -18.63 -1.70
CA LEU A 161 -16.26 -19.31 -2.35
C LEU A 161 -16.34 -18.95 -3.84
N LEU A 162 -16.25 -17.67 -4.20
CA LEU A 162 -16.24 -17.22 -5.60
C LEU A 162 -14.99 -17.72 -6.34
N ALA A 163 -13.83 -17.72 -5.69
CA ALA A 163 -12.58 -18.22 -6.26
C ALA A 163 -12.67 -19.69 -6.73
N ALA A 164 -13.56 -20.50 -6.15
CA ALA A 164 -13.78 -21.87 -6.59
C ALA A 164 -14.45 -21.99 -7.98
N PHE A 165 -15.09 -20.94 -8.46
CA PHE A 165 -15.80 -20.89 -9.75
C PHE A 165 -15.04 -20.11 -10.83
N VAL A 166 -13.94 -19.45 -10.49
CA VAL A 166 -13.14 -18.60 -11.39
C VAL A 166 -12.04 -19.44 -12.05
N PRO A 167 -11.76 -19.23 -13.36
CA PRO A 167 -10.61 -19.86 -14.02
C PRO A 167 -9.29 -19.59 -13.29
N LYS A 168 -8.41 -20.59 -13.23
CA LYS A 168 -7.13 -20.53 -12.47
C LYS A 168 -6.24 -19.37 -12.93
N GLU A 169 -6.29 -19.06 -14.19
CA GLU A 169 -5.55 -17.98 -14.85
C GLU A 169 -5.96 -16.60 -14.32
N PHE A 170 -7.19 -16.48 -13.80
CA PHE A 170 -7.72 -15.22 -13.30
C PHE A 170 -7.59 -15.03 -11.78
N LEU A 171 -7.35 -16.14 -11.04
CA LEU A 171 -7.28 -16.09 -9.56
C LEU A 171 -6.16 -15.18 -9.07
N ALA A 172 -4.96 -15.34 -9.61
CA ALA A 172 -3.81 -14.56 -9.19
C ALA A 172 -4.01 -13.05 -9.43
N VAL A 173 -4.52 -12.70 -10.62
CA VAL A 173 -4.85 -11.31 -10.99
C VAL A 173 -5.95 -10.74 -10.09
N ALA A 174 -6.99 -11.51 -9.78
CA ALA A 174 -8.07 -11.06 -8.91
C ALA A 174 -7.57 -10.73 -7.49
N PHE A 175 -6.72 -11.56 -6.93
CA PHE A 175 -6.13 -11.28 -5.62
C PHE A 175 -5.11 -10.13 -5.67
N ASP A 176 -4.33 -10.01 -6.74
CA ASP A 176 -3.40 -8.88 -6.93
C ASP A 176 -4.14 -7.54 -7.04
N SER A 177 -5.34 -7.51 -7.63
CA SER A 177 -6.14 -6.28 -7.75
C SER A 177 -6.48 -5.64 -6.40
N GLY A 178 -6.63 -6.43 -5.34
CA GLY A 178 -6.86 -5.93 -3.99
C GLY A 178 -5.70 -5.14 -3.41
N GLY A 179 -4.47 -5.49 -3.79
CA GLY A 179 -3.25 -4.77 -3.40
C GLY A 179 -2.96 -3.56 -4.30
N VAL A 180 -3.10 -3.73 -5.61
CA VAL A 180 -2.79 -2.70 -6.61
C VAL A 180 -3.68 -1.46 -6.48
N THR A 181 -4.92 -1.60 -6.02
CA THR A 181 -5.86 -0.47 -5.85
C THR A 181 -5.60 0.39 -4.63
N THR A 182 -4.71 -0.03 -3.76
CA THR A 182 -4.34 0.70 -2.54
C THR A 182 -2.93 1.27 -2.67
N GLY A 183 -2.75 2.14 -3.65
CA GLY A 183 -1.48 2.75 -4.01
C GLY A 183 -1.25 4.15 -3.40
N PRO A 184 -0.29 4.90 -3.96
CA PRO A 184 0.21 6.14 -3.36
C PRO A 184 -0.82 7.27 -3.30
N MET A 185 -1.85 7.27 -4.12
CA MET A 185 -2.90 8.29 -4.07
C MET A 185 -4.05 7.88 -3.15
N THR A 186 -4.48 6.64 -3.25
CA THR A 186 -5.64 6.10 -2.53
C THR A 186 -5.38 6.02 -1.02
N VAL A 187 -4.23 5.49 -0.61
CA VAL A 187 -3.93 5.22 0.80
C VAL A 187 -3.88 6.48 1.67
N PRO A 188 -3.08 7.52 1.35
CA PRO A 188 -3.01 8.71 2.22
C PRO A 188 -4.36 9.39 2.40
N PHE A 189 -5.18 9.40 1.35
CA PHE A 189 -6.48 10.03 1.38
C PHE A 189 -7.50 9.21 2.19
N ILE A 190 -7.62 7.89 1.94
CA ILE A 190 -8.58 7.03 2.65
C ILE A 190 -8.23 6.93 4.14
N MET A 191 -6.95 6.81 4.47
CA MET A 191 -6.51 6.78 5.87
C MET A 191 -6.82 8.10 6.59
N ALA A 192 -6.50 9.23 5.98
CA ALA A 192 -6.82 10.54 6.52
C ALA A 192 -8.34 10.77 6.66
N LEU A 193 -9.12 10.25 5.70
CA LEU A 193 -10.57 10.23 5.76
C LEU A 193 -11.07 9.47 6.99
N GLY A 194 -10.49 8.32 7.30
CA GLY A 194 -10.78 7.53 8.51
C GLY A 194 -10.49 8.29 9.81
N VAL A 195 -9.32 8.93 9.88
CA VAL A 195 -8.97 9.80 11.01
C VAL A 195 -9.96 10.96 11.13
N GLY A 196 -10.32 11.61 10.02
CA GLY A 196 -11.30 12.70 10.01
C GLY A 196 -12.70 12.27 10.47
N VAL A 197 -13.14 11.06 10.08
CA VAL A 197 -14.42 10.49 10.53
C VAL A 197 -14.39 10.16 12.03
N SER A 198 -13.30 9.59 12.52
CA SER A 198 -13.16 9.19 13.92
C SER A 198 -12.95 10.37 14.87
N ALA A 199 -12.33 11.46 14.42
CA ALA A 199 -12.01 12.64 15.24
C ALA A 199 -13.24 13.35 15.85
N ILE A 200 -14.43 13.15 15.29
CA ILE A 200 -15.68 13.74 15.81
C ILE A 200 -16.35 12.84 16.86
N ARG A 201 -15.97 11.58 16.91
CA ARG A 201 -16.49 10.62 17.88
C ARG A 201 -15.74 10.77 19.20
N SER A 202 -16.51 10.97 20.29
CA SER A 202 -15.96 11.13 21.65
C SER A 202 -15.86 9.80 22.40
N ASP A 203 -16.11 8.65 21.73
CA ASP A 203 -16.09 7.35 22.37
C ASP A 203 -14.66 6.76 22.45
N ARG A 204 -14.46 5.83 23.40
CA ARG A 204 -13.17 5.19 23.67
C ARG A 204 -12.65 4.34 22.48
N HIS A 205 -13.49 4.10 21.47
CA HIS A 205 -13.18 3.28 20.30
C HIS A 205 -12.89 4.10 19.03
N ALA A 206 -12.94 5.43 19.13
CA ALA A 206 -12.72 6.31 17.97
C ALA A 206 -11.34 6.07 17.32
N ALA A 207 -10.29 5.90 18.12
CA ALA A 207 -8.95 5.59 17.63
C ALA A 207 -8.87 4.21 16.96
N ASP A 208 -9.55 3.19 17.51
CA ASP A 208 -9.59 1.84 16.92
C ASP A 208 -10.30 1.84 15.56
N ASP A 209 -11.29 2.70 15.37
CA ASP A 209 -12.10 2.79 14.17
C ASP A 209 -11.51 3.70 13.08
N SER A 210 -10.46 4.48 13.38
CA SER A 210 -9.76 5.30 12.38
C SER A 210 -9.04 4.48 11.31
N PHE A 211 -8.73 3.22 11.61
CA PHE A 211 -8.15 2.24 10.71
C PHE A 211 -9.18 1.18 10.24
N GLY A 212 -8.80 0.39 9.25
CA GLY A 212 -9.62 -0.68 8.67
C GLY A 212 -10.45 -0.25 7.47
N LEU A 213 -10.27 0.99 6.97
CA LEU A 213 -10.93 1.46 5.76
C LEU A 213 -10.24 0.90 4.53
N VAL A 214 -8.92 0.98 4.47
CA VAL A 214 -8.11 0.44 3.36
C VAL A 214 -8.31 -1.07 3.25
N ALA A 215 -8.37 -1.76 4.40
CA ALA A 215 -8.67 -3.19 4.50
C ALA A 215 -9.95 -3.60 3.77
N LEU A 216 -11.04 -2.88 4.01
CA LEU A 216 -12.32 -3.14 3.34
C LEU A 216 -12.28 -2.71 1.88
N CYS A 217 -11.66 -1.58 1.56
CA CYS A 217 -11.47 -1.12 0.20
C CYS A 217 -10.67 -2.10 -0.67
N SER A 218 -9.77 -2.92 -0.09
CA SER A 218 -9.03 -3.96 -0.82
C SER A 218 -9.91 -5.18 -1.16
N VAL A 219 -10.96 -5.45 -0.39
CA VAL A 219 -11.90 -6.56 -0.64
C VAL A 219 -12.74 -6.34 -1.91
N GLY A 220 -13.17 -5.10 -2.14
CA GLY A 220 -14.01 -4.72 -3.28
C GLY A 220 -13.42 -5.10 -4.63
N PRO A 221 -12.19 -4.69 -4.93
CA PRO A 221 -11.46 -5.07 -6.13
C PRO A 221 -11.38 -6.58 -6.36
N ILE A 222 -11.00 -7.33 -5.32
CA ILE A 222 -10.89 -8.79 -5.42
C ILE A 222 -12.22 -9.39 -5.87
N LEU A 223 -13.33 -9.02 -5.23
CA LEU A 223 -14.67 -9.50 -5.59
C LEU A 223 -15.07 -9.06 -7.00
N ALA A 224 -14.80 -7.79 -7.36
CA ALA A 224 -15.12 -7.27 -8.69
C ALA A 224 -14.38 -8.04 -9.79
N VAL A 225 -13.08 -8.28 -9.62
CA VAL A 225 -12.27 -9.00 -10.61
C VAL A 225 -12.61 -10.49 -10.65
N LEU A 226 -12.94 -11.13 -9.52
CA LEU A 226 -13.46 -12.51 -9.51
C LEU A 226 -14.75 -12.62 -10.32
N ILE A 227 -15.69 -11.68 -10.16
CA ILE A 227 -16.94 -11.64 -10.94
C ILE A 227 -16.65 -11.44 -12.42
N LEU A 228 -15.74 -10.52 -12.77
CA LEU A 228 -15.31 -10.31 -14.17
C LEU A 228 -14.68 -11.59 -14.76
N GLY A 229 -13.87 -12.31 -14.01
CA GLY A 229 -13.26 -13.57 -14.43
C GLY A 229 -14.30 -14.64 -14.78
N ILE A 230 -15.43 -14.68 -14.06
CA ILE A 230 -16.55 -15.57 -14.38
C ILE A 230 -17.27 -15.10 -15.65
N VAL A 231 -17.58 -13.79 -15.75
CA VAL A 231 -18.37 -13.21 -16.85
C VAL A 231 -17.64 -13.29 -18.18
N PHE A 232 -16.34 -12.95 -18.19
CA PHE A 232 -15.54 -12.92 -19.42
C PHE A 232 -14.94 -14.28 -19.81
N ASN A 233 -15.05 -15.30 -18.94
CA ASN A 233 -14.50 -16.65 -19.17
C ASN A 233 -13.08 -16.62 -19.77
N ALA A 234 -12.20 -15.84 -19.14
CA ALA A 234 -10.90 -15.43 -19.65
C ALA A 234 -9.84 -16.59 -19.57
N SER A 235 -10.12 -17.69 -20.28
CA SER A 235 -9.24 -18.87 -20.33
C SER A 235 -7.99 -18.68 -21.22
N GLU A 236 -7.93 -17.63 -22.04
CA GLU A 236 -6.82 -17.32 -22.94
C GLU A 236 -6.16 -15.99 -22.59
N SER A 237 -5.64 -15.87 -21.36
CA SER A 237 -4.87 -14.67 -20.99
C SER A 237 -3.45 -14.77 -21.53
N SER A 238 -3.11 -13.94 -22.50
CA SER A 238 -1.73 -13.78 -22.98
C SER A 238 -1.06 -12.63 -22.23
N TYR A 239 0.13 -12.87 -21.72
CA TYR A 239 0.96 -11.83 -21.09
C TYR A 239 1.98 -11.30 -22.10
N LEU A 240 2.11 -9.97 -22.15
CA LEU A 240 3.16 -9.31 -22.92
C LEU A 240 4.30 -8.93 -21.94
N PRO A 241 5.49 -9.55 -22.08
CA PRO A 241 6.61 -9.19 -21.22
C PRO A 241 7.02 -7.72 -21.42
N PRO A 242 7.50 -7.02 -20.38
CA PRO A 242 8.01 -5.67 -20.53
C PRO A 242 9.17 -5.63 -21.51
N VAL A 243 9.18 -4.59 -22.35
CA VAL A 243 10.28 -4.38 -23.30
C VAL A 243 11.53 -3.99 -22.50
N ILE A 244 12.62 -4.76 -22.72
CA ILE A 244 13.91 -4.43 -22.14
C ILE A 244 14.56 -3.36 -23.04
N PRO A 245 14.82 -2.14 -22.52
CA PRO A 245 15.40 -1.09 -23.34
C PRO A 245 16.85 -1.40 -23.72
N GLU A 246 17.16 -1.31 -25.01
CA GLU A 246 18.52 -1.34 -25.51
C GLU A 246 18.98 0.10 -25.70
N VAL A 247 19.96 0.53 -24.92
CA VAL A 247 20.50 1.89 -24.92
C VAL A 247 22.01 1.78 -25.20
N GLY A 248 22.43 2.30 -26.33
CA GLY A 248 23.84 2.25 -26.76
C GLY A 248 24.71 3.33 -26.13
N ASP A 249 24.12 4.51 -25.86
CA ASP A 249 24.84 5.66 -25.31
C ASP A 249 23.98 6.53 -24.37
N SER A 250 24.59 7.61 -23.84
CA SER A 250 23.93 8.53 -22.93
C SER A 250 22.85 9.39 -23.58
N VAL A 251 22.90 9.59 -24.90
CA VAL A 251 21.89 10.34 -25.65
C VAL A 251 20.63 9.51 -25.79
N GLU A 252 20.76 8.23 -26.16
CA GLU A 252 19.64 7.30 -26.21
C GLU A 252 19.01 7.09 -24.84
N LEU A 253 19.82 7.02 -23.76
CA LEU A 253 19.32 7.00 -22.39
C LEU A 253 18.45 8.22 -22.09
N TRP A 254 18.95 9.42 -22.43
CA TRP A 254 18.19 10.65 -22.24
C TRP A 254 16.91 10.66 -23.07
N GLN A 255 16.95 10.21 -24.32
CA GLN A 255 15.78 10.10 -25.18
C GLN A 255 14.73 9.18 -24.58
N LEU A 256 15.11 7.99 -24.11
CA LEU A 256 14.20 7.04 -23.47
C LEU A 256 13.42 7.65 -22.31
N PHE A 257 14.11 8.36 -21.41
CA PHE A 257 13.45 9.02 -20.28
C PHE A 257 12.66 10.27 -20.69
N SER A 258 13.15 11.05 -21.66
CA SER A 258 12.46 12.25 -22.13
C SER A 258 11.21 11.95 -22.96
N GLU A 259 11.16 10.81 -23.65
CA GLU A 259 9.97 10.32 -24.36
C GLU A 259 8.96 9.66 -23.41
N GLY A 260 9.42 9.00 -22.34
CA GLY A 260 8.55 8.41 -21.33
C GLY A 260 7.94 9.43 -20.36
N LEU A 261 8.69 10.48 -20.01
CA LEU A 261 8.25 11.48 -19.02
C LEU A 261 6.91 12.17 -19.36
N PRO A 262 6.62 12.60 -20.61
CA PRO A 262 5.34 13.18 -20.98
C PRO A 262 4.15 12.26 -20.74
N THR A 263 4.33 10.95 -20.89
CA THR A 263 3.29 9.95 -20.62
C THR A 263 2.90 10.01 -19.15
N TYR A 264 3.87 9.97 -18.23
CA TYR A 264 3.59 10.05 -16.79
C TYR A 264 3.12 11.43 -16.35
N LEU A 265 3.58 12.51 -17.00
CA LEU A 265 3.03 13.85 -16.78
C LEU A 265 1.53 13.90 -17.09
N HIS A 266 1.11 13.32 -18.21
CA HIS A 266 -0.31 13.27 -18.59
C HIS A 266 -1.09 12.33 -17.68
N GLU A 267 -0.57 11.14 -17.42
CA GLU A 267 -1.20 10.11 -16.58
C GLU A 267 -1.48 10.64 -15.16
N ILE A 268 -0.48 11.21 -14.50
CA ILE A 268 -0.65 11.75 -13.15
C ILE A 268 -1.51 13.01 -13.13
N ALA A 269 -1.45 13.86 -14.17
CA ALA A 269 -2.35 15.00 -14.26
C ALA A 269 -3.83 14.55 -14.36
N THR A 270 -4.12 13.57 -15.21
CA THR A 270 -5.48 13.03 -15.37
C THR A 270 -5.94 12.27 -14.15
N SER A 271 -5.04 11.59 -13.45
CA SER A 271 -5.31 10.87 -12.20
C SER A 271 -5.59 11.81 -11.02
N LEU A 272 -4.85 12.91 -10.88
CA LEU A 272 -5.07 13.89 -9.81
C LEU A 272 -6.32 14.76 -10.03
N LEU A 273 -6.70 14.97 -11.29
CA LEU A 273 -7.78 15.90 -11.66
C LEU A 273 -9.11 15.59 -10.95
N PRO A 274 -9.64 14.35 -10.91
CA PRO A 274 -10.88 14.04 -10.22
C PRO A 274 -10.85 14.39 -8.74
N ILE A 275 -9.73 14.14 -8.06
CA ILE A 275 -9.54 14.45 -6.63
C ILE A 275 -9.54 15.95 -6.39
N VAL A 276 -8.83 16.71 -7.24
CA VAL A 276 -8.75 18.18 -7.15
C VAL A 276 -10.10 18.81 -7.41
N VAL A 277 -10.82 18.37 -8.46
CA VAL A 277 -12.16 18.86 -8.80
C VAL A 277 -13.14 18.56 -7.68
N MET A 278 -13.15 17.35 -7.18
CA MET A 278 -14.00 16.94 -6.07
C MET A 278 -13.74 17.77 -4.81
N PHE A 279 -12.47 17.94 -4.44
CA PHE A 279 -12.10 18.78 -3.28
C PHE A 279 -12.49 20.23 -3.50
N GLY A 280 -12.34 20.76 -4.73
CA GLY A 280 -12.80 22.10 -5.11
C GLY A 280 -14.30 22.27 -4.91
N ILE A 281 -15.11 21.28 -5.30
CA ILE A 281 -16.56 21.28 -5.07
C ILE A 281 -16.85 21.30 -3.55
N PHE A 282 -16.21 20.43 -2.77
CA PHE A 282 -16.39 20.43 -1.33
C PHE A 282 -15.95 21.74 -0.66
N GLN A 283 -14.87 22.35 -1.15
CA GLN A 283 -14.41 23.65 -0.68
C GLN A 283 -15.47 24.73 -0.87
N LEU A 284 -16.13 24.75 -2.04
CA LEU A 284 -17.16 25.75 -2.38
C LEU A 284 -18.48 25.54 -1.62
N VAL A 285 -18.87 24.27 -1.43
CA VAL A 285 -20.20 23.91 -0.89
C VAL A 285 -20.19 23.80 0.63
N ALA A 286 -19.12 23.23 1.23
CA ALA A 286 -19.19 22.78 2.61
C ALA A 286 -17.97 23.13 3.48
N LEU A 287 -16.74 23.04 2.97
CA LEU A 287 -15.53 23.11 3.81
C LEU A 287 -15.16 24.53 4.21
N HIS A 288 -15.28 25.50 3.32
CA HIS A 288 -14.97 26.93 3.54
C HIS A 288 -13.61 27.17 4.23
N ILE A 289 -12.57 26.46 3.76
CA ILE A 289 -11.21 26.52 4.32
C ILE A 289 -10.60 27.90 4.02
N ASP A 290 -9.83 28.44 4.97
CA ASP A 290 -9.11 29.70 4.83
C ASP A 290 -8.09 29.66 3.66
N ARG A 291 -7.86 30.82 3.04
CA ARG A 291 -6.99 30.96 1.86
C ARG A 291 -5.56 30.50 2.11
N ARG A 292 -5.05 30.64 3.35
CA ARG A 292 -3.67 30.24 3.69
C ARG A 292 -3.52 28.72 3.70
N THR A 293 -4.45 28.01 4.31
CA THR A 293 -4.50 26.54 4.31
C THR A 293 -4.75 26.00 2.92
N LEU A 294 -5.68 26.62 2.16
CA LEU A 294 -5.93 26.23 0.77
C LEU A 294 -4.68 26.40 -0.12
N GLY A 295 -3.94 27.52 0.06
CA GLY A 295 -2.67 27.73 -0.63
C GLY A 295 -1.61 26.68 -0.28
N ARG A 296 -1.57 26.24 0.99
CA ARG A 296 -0.66 25.16 1.44
C ARG A 296 -1.03 23.82 0.79
N ILE A 297 -2.33 23.49 0.72
CA ILE A 297 -2.83 22.30 0.04
C ILE A 297 -2.46 22.35 -1.45
N GLY A 298 -2.64 23.50 -2.11
CA GLY A 298 -2.27 23.67 -3.52
C GLY A 298 -0.78 23.44 -3.79
N VAL A 299 0.11 23.98 -2.94
CA VAL A 299 1.56 23.70 -3.03
C VAL A 299 1.85 22.22 -2.78
N GLY A 300 1.16 21.60 -1.82
CA GLY A 300 1.26 20.16 -1.55
C GLY A 300 0.86 19.32 -2.77
N LEU A 301 -0.22 19.67 -3.47
CA LEU A 301 -0.65 19.00 -4.70
C LEU A 301 0.39 19.08 -5.81
N VAL A 302 1.07 20.23 -5.97
CA VAL A 302 2.16 20.37 -6.93
C VAL A 302 3.34 19.46 -6.56
N TYR A 303 3.69 19.37 -5.28
CA TYR A 303 4.74 18.46 -4.82
C TYR A 303 4.35 16.99 -5.02
N THR A 304 3.10 16.62 -4.71
CA THR A 304 2.55 15.27 -4.98
C THR A 304 2.65 14.95 -6.46
N TYR A 305 2.24 15.86 -7.34
CA TYR A 305 2.29 15.69 -8.78
C TYR A 305 3.73 15.45 -9.28
N ILE A 306 4.67 16.35 -8.95
CA ILE A 306 6.08 16.22 -9.36
C ILE A 306 6.67 14.92 -8.79
N GLY A 307 6.38 14.64 -7.51
CA GLY A 307 6.87 13.45 -6.84
C GLY A 307 6.42 12.15 -7.51
N LEU A 308 5.13 12.02 -7.83
CA LEU A 308 4.60 10.84 -8.50
C LEU A 308 5.09 10.68 -9.93
N VAL A 309 5.19 11.77 -10.69
CA VAL A 309 5.75 11.73 -12.06
C VAL A 309 7.17 11.19 -12.05
N LEU A 310 8.04 11.72 -11.20
CA LEU A 310 9.43 11.27 -11.10
C LEU A 310 9.51 9.82 -10.59
N PHE A 311 8.71 9.50 -9.58
CA PHE A 311 8.69 8.16 -9.00
C PHE A 311 8.26 7.11 -10.02
N LEU A 312 7.12 7.30 -10.71
CA LEU A 312 6.61 6.33 -11.68
C LEU A 312 7.49 6.24 -12.93
N THR A 313 8.04 7.37 -13.40
CA THR A 313 9.02 7.35 -14.50
C THR A 313 10.23 6.49 -14.12
N GLY A 314 10.81 6.70 -12.94
CA GLY A 314 11.95 5.92 -12.45
C GLY A 314 11.62 4.45 -12.22
N ALA A 315 10.44 4.15 -11.70
CA ALA A 315 9.98 2.80 -11.42
C ALA A 315 9.73 2.00 -12.70
N ASN A 316 8.98 2.55 -13.64
CA ASN A 316 8.59 1.84 -14.86
C ASN A 316 9.72 1.76 -15.90
N ILE A 317 10.51 2.81 -16.08
CA ILE A 317 11.59 2.82 -17.09
C ILE A 317 12.88 2.21 -16.54
N GLY A 318 13.16 2.40 -15.23
CA GLY A 318 14.40 1.93 -14.62
C GLY A 318 14.27 0.59 -13.90
N PHE A 319 13.34 0.49 -12.95
CA PHE A 319 13.24 -0.67 -12.05
C PHE A 319 12.55 -1.87 -12.69
N MET A 320 11.49 -1.67 -13.46
CA MET A 320 10.72 -2.75 -14.05
C MET A 320 11.55 -3.62 -15.01
N PRO A 321 12.29 -3.07 -16.01
CA PRO A 321 13.15 -3.87 -16.87
C PRO A 321 14.29 -4.56 -16.11
N ALA A 322 14.89 -3.88 -15.13
CA ALA A 322 15.96 -4.45 -14.31
C ALA A 322 15.45 -5.63 -13.46
N GLY A 323 14.28 -5.49 -12.83
CA GLY A 323 13.63 -6.58 -12.09
C GLY A 323 13.37 -7.80 -12.96
N ASN A 324 12.76 -7.60 -14.13
CA ASN A 324 12.46 -8.67 -15.07
C ASN A 324 13.74 -9.39 -15.55
N TYR A 325 14.76 -8.64 -15.95
CA TYR A 325 16.03 -9.21 -16.41
C TYR A 325 16.74 -9.99 -15.29
N LEU A 326 16.83 -9.42 -14.08
CA LEU A 326 17.40 -10.12 -12.92
C LEU A 326 16.66 -11.42 -12.62
N GLY A 327 15.34 -11.42 -12.72
CA GLY A 327 14.52 -12.62 -12.58
C GLY A 327 14.88 -13.68 -13.61
N GLN A 328 15.02 -13.30 -14.88
CA GLN A 328 15.40 -14.22 -15.95
C GLN A 328 16.79 -14.82 -15.71
N VAL A 329 17.78 -14.01 -15.38
CA VAL A 329 19.15 -14.49 -15.15
C VAL A 329 19.21 -15.42 -13.93
N LEU A 330 18.62 -15.02 -12.80
CA LEU A 330 18.65 -15.82 -11.57
C LEU A 330 17.83 -17.10 -11.70
N GLY A 331 16.68 -17.06 -12.37
CA GLY A 331 15.82 -18.21 -12.61
C GLY A 331 16.41 -19.23 -13.59
N GLY A 332 17.22 -18.76 -14.55
CA GLY A 332 17.88 -19.60 -15.55
C GLY A 332 19.15 -20.32 -15.07
N GLN A 333 19.68 -19.97 -13.89
CA GLN A 333 20.89 -20.58 -13.36
C GLN A 333 20.66 -21.98 -12.76
N SER A 334 21.70 -22.80 -12.70
CA SER A 334 21.66 -24.11 -12.03
C SER A 334 21.33 -23.98 -10.54
N SER A 335 21.72 -22.87 -9.91
CA SER A 335 21.44 -22.52 -8.51
C SER A 335 20.21 -21.64 -8.33
N ARG A 336 19.16 -21.84 -9.16
CA ARG A 336 17.92 -21.03 -9.15
C ARG A 336 17.25 -20.85 -7.77
N TRP A 337 17.51 -21.75 -6.83
CA TRP A 337 17.01 -21.63 -5.44
C TRP A 337 17.58 -20.43 -4.68
N LEU A 338 18.71 -19.83 -5.14
CA LEU A 338 19.23 -18.56 -4.61
C LEU A 338 18.26 -17.39 -4.82
N LEU A 339 17.32 -17.50 -5.76
CA LEU A 339 16.27 -16.53 -5.96
C LEU A 339 15.42 -16.31 -4.70
N ILE A 340 15.26 -17.35 -3.85
CA ILE A 340 14.48 -17.25 -2.61
C ILE A 340 15.14 -16.29 -1.60
N PRO A 341 16.37 -16.53 -1.10
CA PRO A 341 17.00 -15.63 -0.15
C PRO A 341 17.30 -14.25 -0.75
N ILE A 342 17.58 -14.14 -2.04
CA ILE A 342 17.74 -12.86 -2.74
C ILE A 342 16.40 -12.11 -2.77
N GLY A 343 15.32 -12.78 -3.14
CA GLY A 343 13.98 -12.21 -3.11
C GLY A 343 13.55 -11.76 -1.71
N MET A 344 13.86 -12.56 -0.68
CA MET A 344 13.63 -12.16 0.72
C MET A 344 14.39 -10.90 1.11
N LEU A 345 15.66 -10.80 0.72
CA LEU A 345 16.48 -9.63 1.00
C LEU A 345 15.95 -8.38 0.28
N ILE A 346 15.60 -8.50 -0.99
CA ILE A 346 14.98 -7.42 -1.77
C ILE A 346 13.65 -7.03 -1.14
N GLY A 347 12.78 -7.99 -0.82
CA GLY A 347 11.47 -7.75 -0.20
C GLY A 347 11.56 -7.02 1.13
N TYR A 348 12.59 -7.30 1.94
CA TYR A 348 12.84 -6.60 3.20
C TYR A 348 13.05 -5.10 3.03
N PHE A 349 13.76 -4.70 1.97
CA PHE A 349 14.08 -3.29 1.75
C PHE A 349 13.06 -2.59 0.83
N ILE A 350 12.43 -3.29 -0.10
CA ILE A 350 11.58 -2.68 -1.11
C ILE A 350 10.32 -2.04 -0.51
N VAL A 351 9.78 -2.64 0.55
CA VAL A 351 8.61 -2.08 1.25
C VAL A 351 8.90 -0.73 1.91
N ARG A 352 10.15 -0.45 2.24
CA ARG A 352 10.56 0.86 2.79
C ARG A 352 10.62 1.94 1.71
N ALA A 353 10.81 1.56 0.46
CA ALA A 353 10.76 2.46 -0.68
C ALA A 353 9.32 2.68 -1.20
N GLU A 354 8.33 2.05 -0.57
CA GLU A 354 6.93 2.23 -0.89
C GLU A 354 6.42 3.55 -0.28
N PRO A 355 6.01 4.54 -1.11
CA PRO A 355 5.62 5.86 -0.60
C PRO A 355 4.45 5.82 0.39
N ALA A 356 3.47 4.95 0.12
CA ALA A 356 2.30 4.79 0.97
C ALA A 356 2.62 4.20 2.35
N VAL A 357 3.63 3.34 2.45
CA VAL A 357 4.10 2.75 3.73
C VAL A 357 4.66 3.81 4.66
N TYR A 358 5.34 4.80 4.11
CA TYR A 358 5.81 5.92 4.92
C TYR A 358 4.63 6.67 5.59
N VAL A 359 3.60 6.98 4.80
CA VAL A 359 2.39 7.67 5.31
C VAL A 359 1.69 6.83 6.38
N LEU A 360 1.52 5.52 6.14
CA LEU A 360 0.95 4.59 7.11
C LEU A 360 1.72 4.60 8.43
N ASN A 361 3.05 4.40 8.38
CA ASN A 361 3.88 4.31 9.57
C ASN A 361 3.78 5.58 10.42
N LYS A 362 3.83 6.75 9.78
CA LYS A 362 3.69 8.05 10.46
C LYS A 362 2.31 8.23 11.07
N GLN A 363 1.26 7.89 10.35
CA GLN A 363 -0.11 8.03 10.81
C GLN A 363 -0.43 7.08 11.97
N VAL A 364 0.12 5.85 11.95
CA VAL A 364 0.04 4.91 13.07
C VAL A 364 0.73 5.48 14.31
N GLU A 365 1.94 6.05 14.16
CA GLU A 365 2.66 6.68 15.26
C GLU A 365 1.89 7.86 15.86
N GLU A 366 1.34 8.73 15.01
CA GLU A 366 0.54 9.89 15.44
C GLU A 366 -0.75 9.49 16.16
N VAL A 367 -1.54 8.55 15.61
CA VAL A 367 -2.82 8.12 16.21
C VAL A 367 -2.62 7.33 17.50
N THR A 368 -1.46 6.65 17.64
CA THR A 368 -1.14 5.89 18.87
C THR A 368 -0.30 6.67 19.88
N ASP A 369 -0.14 7.98 19.68
CA ASP A 369 0.71 8.84 20.55
C ASP A 369 2.11 8.25 20.78
N GLY A 370 2.69 7.65 19.73
CA GLY A 370 4.01 7.01 19.77
C GLY A 370 4.05 5.63 20.42
N ALA A 371 2.93 5.06 20.86
CA ALA A 371 2.89 3.70 21.44
C ALA A 371 3.34 2.63 20.43
N ILE A 372 3.10 2.86 19.14
CA ILE A 372 3.64 2.10 18.02
C ILE A 372 4.52 3.05 17.21
N SER A 373 5.84 2.96 17.37
CA SER A 373 6.75 3.81 16.61
C SER A 373 6.79 3.42 15.13
N ALA A 374 6.98 4.41 14.25
CA ALA A 374 7.14 4.21 12.80
C ALA A 374 8.25 3.20 12.47
N GLY A 375 9.35 3.20 13.25
CA GLY A 375 10.44 2.24 13.10
C GLY A 375 10.03 0.79 13.40
N THR A 376 9.27 0.55 14.47
CA THR A 376 8.77 -0.79 14.84
C THR A 376 7.78 -1.29 13.80
N MET A 377 6.87 -0.43 13.35
CA MET A 377 5.91 -0.75 12.30
C MET A 377 6.62 -1.09 10.98
N GLY A 378 7.57 -0.26 10.57
CA GLY A 378 8.38 -0.50 9.36
C GLY A 378 9.18 -1.80 9.42
N ALA A 379 9.72 -2.19 10.59
CA ALA A 379 10.43 -3.46 10.77
C ALA A 379 9.48 -4.66 10.64
N ALA A 380 8.27 -4.58 11.23
CA ALA A 380 7.26 -5.63 11.12
C ALA A 380 6.81 -5.84 9.66
N LEU A 381 6.59 -4.74 8.92
CA LEU A 381 6.26 -4.77 7.49
C LEU A 381 7.41 -5.36 6.67
N SER A 382 8.66 -4.91 6.91
CA SER A 382 9.84 -5.42 6.21
C SER A 382 10.01 -6.94 6.41
N ALA A 383 9.82 -7.44 7.63
CA ALA A 383 9.89 -8.86 7.92
C ALA A 383 8.76 -9.65 7.22
N GLY A 384 7.54 -9.11 7.22
CA GLY A 384 6.39 -9.69 6.54
C GLY A 384 6.61 -9.80 5.03
N VAL A 385 6.97 -8.69 4.39
CA VAL A 385 7.20 -8.66 2.95
C VAL A 385 8.40 -9.51 2.55
N SER A 386 9.47 -9.54 3.35
CA SER A 386 10.61 -10.45 3.13
C SER A 386 10.15 -11.91 3.04
N LEU A 387 9.39 -12.38 4.03
CA LEU A 387 8.86 -13.74 4.04
C LEU A 387 7.94 -14.00 2.83
N SER A 388 7.08 -13.05 2.52
CA SER A 388 6.15 -13.13 1.40
C SER A 388 6.85 -13.31 0.07
N VAL A 389 7.86 -12.47 -0.20
CA VAL A 389 8.63 -12.56 -1.45
C VAL A 389 9.39 -13.88 -1.54
N GLY A 390 9.93 -14.37 -0.41
CA GLY A 390 10.52 -15.71 -0.36
C GLY A 390 9.53 -16.80 -0.77
N LEU A 391 8.31 -16.79 -0.21
CA LEU A 391 7.24 -17.74 -0.55
C LEU A 391 6.78 -17.57 -2.01
N ALA A 392 6.72 -16.34 -2.51
CA ALA A 392 6.40 -16.06 -3.91
C ALA A 392 7.47 -16.65 -4.86
N MET A 393 8.75 -16.53 -4.52
CA MET A 393 9.82 -17.16 -5.30
C MET A 393 9.76 -18.69 -5.24
N VAL A 394 9.43 -19.29 -4.09
CA VAL A 394 9.16 -20.74 -4.01
C VAL A 394 8.05 -21.13 -4.98
N ARG A 395 6.95 -20.36 -4.99
CA ARG A 395 5.82 -20.61 -5.87
C ARG A 395 6.22 -20.53 -7.34
N VAL A 396 6.94 -19.49 -7.75
CA VAL A 396 7.43 -19.33 -9.13
C VAL A 396 8.31 -20.52 -9.57
N LEU A 397 9.18 -20.99 -8.68
CA LEU A 397 10.10 -22.10 -8.98
C LEU A 397 9.42 -23.47 -8.98
N THR A 398 8.27 -23.64 -8.34
CA THR A 398 7.59 -24.94 -8.16
C THR A 398 6.25 -25.04 -8.88
N GLY A 399 5.65 -23.93 -9.35
CA GLY A 399 4.32 -23.92 -9.97
C GLY A 399 3.16 -24.25 -9.00
N ILE A 400 3.37 -24.14 -7.68
CA ILE A 400 2.31 -24.40 -6.68
C ILE A 400 1.22 -23.33 -6.80
N SER A 401 -0.06 -23.76 -6.79
CA SER A 401 -1.19 -22.84 -6.85
C SER A 401 -1.17 -21.82 -5.71
N ILE A 402 -1.46 -20.57 -6.04
CA ILE A 402 -1.52 -19.44 -5.08
C ILE A 402 -2.47 -19.70 -3.91
N LEU A 403 -3.53 -20.46 -4.10
CA LEU A 403 -4.53 -20.75 -3.05
C LEU A 403 -3.92 -21.52 -1.87
N TRP A 404 -2.88 -22.33 -2.10
CA TRP A 404 -2.16 -23.02 -1.03
C TRP A 404 -1.42 -22.09 -0.07
N PHE A 405 -1.17 -20.86 -0.49
CA PHE A 405 -0.57 -19.81 0.33
C PHE A 405 -1.64 -18.87 0.90
N LEU A 406 -2.59 -18.42 0.05
CA LEU A 406 -3.57 -17.42 0.45
C LEU A 406 -4.59 -17.97 1.45
N ILE A 407 -5.13 -19.18 1.23
CA ILE A 407 -6.15 -19.74 2.14
C ILE A 407 -5.60 -19.91 3.56
N PRO A 408 -4.46 -20.60 3.79
CA PRO A 408 -3.91 -20.71 5.14
C PRO A 408 -3.50 -19.36 5.73
N GLY A 409 -2.92 -18.46 4.91
CA GLY A 409 -2.47 -17.15 5.35
C GLY A 409 -3.61 -16.26 5.83
N TYR A 410 -4.67 -16.12 5.04
CA TYR A 410 -5.86 -15.35 5.45
C TYR A 410 -6.62 -16.02 6.61
N LEU A 411 -6.73 -17.35 6.60
CA LEU A 411 -7.34 -18.07 7.72
C LEU A 411 -6.59 -17.79 9.03
N PHE A 412 -5.26 -17.82 9.00
CA PHE A 412 -4.42 -17.51 10.16
C PHE A 412 -4.55 -16.05 10.58
N ALA A 413 -4.45 -15.09 9.63
CA ALA A 413 -4.60 -13.66 9.90
C ALA A 413 -5.97 -13.33 10.52
N ILE A 414 -7.05 -13.90 9.98
CA ILE A 414 -8.40 -13.69 10.50
C ILE A 414 -8.57 -14.36 11.88
N SER A 415 -7.99 -15.55 12.09
CA SER A 415 -8.07 -16.24 13.39
C SER A 415 -7.37 -15.44 14.49
N ILE A 416 -6.19 -14.88 14.23
CA ILE A 416 -5.46 -14.02 15.18
C ILE A 416 -6.26 -12.75 15.49
N SER A 417 -7.02 -12.20 14.56
CA SER A 417 -7.77 -10.95 14.74
C SER A 417 -8.81 -11.00 15.87
N PHE A 418 -9.20 -12.19 16.33
CA PHE A 418 -10.09 -12.37 17.48
C PHE A 418 -9.37 -12.35 18.83
N VAL A 419 -8.03 -12.46 18.83
CA VAL A 419 -7.22 -12.54 20.05
C VAL A 419 -6.45 -11.25 20.31
N VAL A 420 -6.06 -10.56 19.25
CA VAL A 420 -5.24 -9.33 19.27
C VAL A 420 -6.14 -8.09 19.49
N PRO A 421 -5.65 -7.00 20.11
CA PRO A 421 -6.41 -5.76 20.24
C PRO A 421 -6.91 -5.25 18.88
N LYS A 422 -8.14 -4.71 18.85
CA LYS A 422 -8.83 -4.28 17.61
C LYS A 422 -8.00 -3.32 16.75
N LEU A 423 -7.30 -2.38 17.40
CA LEU A 423 -6.42 -1.42 16.74
C LEU A 423 -5.35 -2.11 15.88
N TYR A 424 -4.62 -3.09 16.46
CA TYR A 424 -3.59 -3.83 15.71
C TYR A 424 -4.16 -4.63 14.55
N THR A 425 -5.37 -5.17 14.70
CA THR A 425 -6.08 -5.84 13.60
C THR A 425 -6.39 -4.87 12.47
N ALA A 426 -6.94 -3.71 12.79
CA ALA A 426 -7.28 -2.69 11.80
C ALA A 426 -6.04 -2.17 11.06
N ILE A 427 -4.98 -1.82 11.82
CA ILE A 427 -3.68 -1.40 11.26
C ILE A 427 -3.08 -2.52 10.38
N ALA A 428 -3.12 -3.78 10.82
CA ALA A 428 -2.55 -4.90 10.08
C ALA A 428 -3.22 -5.06 8.72
N PHE A 429 -4.55 -5.06 8.67
CA PHE A 429 -5.29 -5.23 7.43
C PHE A 429 -5.17 -4.02 6.49
N ASP A 430 -5.08 -2.80 7.02
CA ASP A 430 -4.73 -1.62 6.21
C ASP A 430 -3.30 -1.74 5.67
N ALA A 431 -2.35 -2.17 6.51
CA ALA A 431 -0.94 -2.32 6.15
C ALA A 431 -0.71 -3.32 5.00
N GLY A 432 -1.55 -4.36 4.89
CA GLY A 432 -1.48 -5.31 3.78
C GLY A 432 -1.70 -4.64 2.43
N GLY A 433 -2.76 -3.84 2.30
CA GLY A 433 -3.00 -3.07 1.10
C GLY A 433 -1.88 -2.07 0.80
N VAL A 434 -1.41 -1.38 1.83
CA VAL A 434 -0.38 -0.34 1.70
C VAL A 434 1.00 -0.89 1.28
N ALA A 435 1.35 -2.10 1.73
CA ALA A 435 2.67 -2.70 1.44
C ALA A 435 2.80 -3.23 0.01
N SER A 436 1.69 -3.37 -0.71
CA SER A 436 1.64 -3.96 -2.06
C SER A 436 1.49 -2.93 -3.19
N GLY A 437 2.04 -1.74 -3.02
CA GLY A 437 1.94 -0.63 -3.97
C GLY A 437 2.94 -0.68 -5.15
N PRO A 438 3.25 0.50 -5.75
CA PRO A 438 4.00 0.60 -7.01
C PRO A 438 5.34 -0.13 -7.03
N MET A 439 6.11 -0.12 -5.94
CA MET A 439 7.41 -0.80 -5.93
C MET A 439 7.28 -2.32 -6.01
N THR A 440 6.21 -2.88 -5.45
CA THR A 440 5.87 -4.29 -5.59
C THR A 440 5.46 -4.61 -7.02
N ALA A 441 4.64 -3.76 -7.64
CA ALA A 441 4.13 -3.94 -9.00
C ALA A 441 5.22 -3.72 -10.08
N THR A 442 6.16 -2.78 -9.86
CA THR A 442 7.15 -2.39 -10.87
C THR A 442 8.52 -3.07 -10.72
N PHE A 443 8.80 -3.73 -9.58
CA PHE A 443 10.06 -4.45 -9.40
C PHE A 443 9.88 -5.91 -8.98
N LEU A 444 9.10 -6.21 -7.92
CA LEU A 444 8.95 -7.59 -7.43
C LEU A 444 8.14 -8.47 -8.38
N LEU A 445 7.04 -7.95 -8.92
CA LEU A 445 6.24 -8.69 -9.89
C LEU A 445 7.02 -8.95 -11.18
N PRO A 446 7.71 -7.97 -11.81
CA PRO A 446 8.60 -8.23 -12.93
C PRO A 446 9.75 -9.19 -12.62
N LEU A 447 10.34 -9.16 -11.42
CA LEU A 447 11.34 -10.14 -10.99
C LEU A 447 10.77 -11.58 -11.00
N ALA A 448 9.56 -11.76 -10.49
CA ALA A 448 8.86 -13.04 -10.49
C ALA A 448 8.49 -13.48 -11.91
N GLN A 449 8.04 -12.55 -12.75
CA GLN A 449 7.72 -12.81 -14.16
C GLN A 449 8.95 -13.25 -14.94
N GLY A 450 10.08 -12.54 -14.79
CA GLY A 450 11.35 -12.92 -15.39
C GLY A 450 11.84 -14.31 -14.97
N ALA A 451 11.76 -14.59 -13.66
CA ALA A 451 12.10 -15.92 -13.14
C ALA A 451 11.17 -17.01 -13.67
N CYS A 452 9.88 -16.75 -13.78
CA CYS A 452 8.88 -17.65 -14.34
C CYS A 452 9.18 -18.00 -15.81
N ILE A 453 9.53 -16.99 -16.62
CA ILE A 453 9.97 -17.19 -18.02
C ILE A 453 11.16 -18.13 -18.07
N ALA A 454 12.18 -17.89 -17.24
CA ALA A 454 13.42 -18.65 -17.24
C ALA A 454 13.24 -20.12 -16.84
N VAL A 455 12.27 -20.42 -15.96
CA VAL A 455 11.97 -21.82 -15.56
C VAL A 455 10.94 -22.48 -16.47
N GLY A 456 10.41 -21.78 -17.49
CA GLY A 456 9.40 -22.31 -18.43
C GLY A 456 7.99 -22.43 -17.81
N GLY A 457 7.70 -21.66 -16.76
CA GLY A 457 6.38 -21.61 -16.11
C GLY A 457 5.36 -20.76 -16.87
N ASN A 458 4.11 -20.83 -16.46
CA ASN A 458 3.06 -19.95 -16.98
C ASN A 458 3.00 -18.66 -16.14
N ILE A 459 3.29 -17.52 -16.77
CA ILE A 459 3.39 -16.24 -16.09
C ILE A 459 2.08 -15.87 -15.37
N VAL A 460 0.94 -16.13 -16.01
CA VAL A 460 -0.38 -15.76 -15.48
C VAL A 460 -0.74 -16.57 -14.23
N THR A 461 -0.42 -17.86 -14.22
CA THR A 461 -0.73 -18.74 -13.08
C THR A 461 0.34 -18.76 -12.02
N ASP A 462 1.63 -18.57 -12.38
CA ASP A 462 2.75 -18.85 -11.50
C ASP A 462 3.49 -17.58 -11.03
N ALA A 463 3.51 -16.49 -11.85
CA ALA A 463 4.16 -15.24 -11.48
C ALA A 463 3.20 -14.20 -10.87
N PHE A 464 2.00 -14.00 -11.45
CA PHE A 464 0.99 -13.15 -10.82
C PHE A 464 0.62 -13.71 -9.44
N GLY A 465 0.17 -12.86 -8.53
CA GLY A 465 -0.13 -13.19 -7.15
C GLY A 465 0.99 -12.82 -6.17
N VAL A 466 2.10 -12.26 -6.66
CA VAL A 466 3.16 -11.69 -5.79
C VAL A 466 2.61 -10.53 -4.99
N VAL A 467 1.83 -9.65 -5.62
CA VAL A 467 1.21 -8.49 -4.96
C VAL A 467 0.27 -8.95 -3.85
N ALA A 468 -0.59 -9.94 -4.13
CA ALA A 468 -1.48 -10.54 -3.15
C ALA A 468 -0.74 -11.20 -1.96
N MET A 469 0.35 -11.90 -2.23
CA MET A 469 1.16 -12.50 -1.17
C MET A 469 1.85 -11.44 -0.32
N VAL A 470 2.36 -10.36 -0.93
CA VAL A 470 2.92 -9.20 -0.23
C VAL A 470 1.85 -8.50 0.60
N ALA A 471 0.62 -8.38 0.11
CA ALA A 471 -0.50 -7.84 0.87
C ALA A 471 -0.88 -8.71 2.08
N MET A 472 -0.79 -10.03 1.97
CA MET A 472 -1.24 -10.96 3.01
C MET A 472 -0.31 -11.02 4.23
N THR A 473 0.99 -11.00 4.05
CA THR A 473 1.92 -11.25 5.17
C THR A 473 2.01 -10.14 6.21
N PRO A 474 1.90 -8.84 5.89
CA PRO A 474 1.75 -7.78 6.89
C PRO A 474 0.56 -7.96 7.82
N LEU A 475 -0.54 -8.57 7.33
CA LEU A 475 -1.69 -8.90 8.16
C LEU A 475 -1.31 -9.78 9.35
N ILE A 476 -0.37 -10.68 9.12
CA ILE A 476 0.12 -11.62 10.13
C ILE A 476 1.17 -10.95 11.03
N THR A 477 2.19 -10.33 10.43
CA THR A 477 3.34 -9.81 11.19
C THR A 477 2.98 -8.64 12.10
N VAL A 478 2.11 -7.74 11.65
CA VAL A 478 1.64 -6.61 12.48
C VAL A 478 0.74 -7.10 13.62
N GLN A 479 -0.13 -8.09 13.37
CA GLN A 479 -0.93 -8.69 14.43
C GLN A 479 -0.08 -9.46 15.45
N LEU A 480 0.95 -10.19 15.00
CA LEU A 480 1.91 -10.84 15.90
C LEU A 480 2.68 -9.82 16.76
N MET A 481 3.06 -8.68 16.17
CA MET A 481 3.64 -7.57 16.93
C MET A 481 2.69 -7.09 18.03
N GLY A 482 1.40 -6.92 17.71
CA GLY A 482 0.36 -6.56 18.67
C GLY A 482 0.18 -7.59 19.78
N LEU A 483 0.22 -8.87 19.44
CA LEU A 483 0.15 -9.97 20.41
C LEU A 483 1.35 -9.96 21.38
N VAL A 484 2.57 -9.77 20.86
CA VAL A 484 3.78 -9.65 21.67
C VAL A 484 3.71 -8.44 22.60
N ALA A 485 3.24 -7.29 22.11
CA ALA A 485 3.05 -6.09 22.94
C ALA A 485 2.05 -6.34 24.07
N GLN A 486 0.91 -6.99 23.78
CA GLN A 486 -0.11 -7.34 24.78
C GLN A 486 0.44 -8.30 25.85
N LEU A 487 1.21 -9.32 25.44
CA LEU A 487 1.82 -10.27 26.37
C LEU A 487 2.86 -9.61 27.29
N LYS A 488 3.68 -8.68 26.75
CA LYS A 488 4.63 -7.90 27.55
C LYS A 488 3.91 -7.03 28.58
N THR A 489 2.85 -6.34 28.19
CA THR A 489 2.05 -5.50 29.10
C THR A 489 1.40 -6.32 30.20
N ARG A 490 0.85 -7.52 29.86
CA ARG A 490 0.29 -8.43 30.87
C ARG A 490 1.35 -8.90 31.87
N LYS A 491 2.54 -9.28 31.38
CA LYS A 491 3.65 -9.68 32.26
C LYS A 491 4.11 -8.53 33.16
N ALA A 492 4.22 -7.31 32.63
CA ALA A 492 4.60 -6.13 33.41
C ALA A 492 3.58 -5.83 34.52
N ARG A 493 2.28 -5.92 34.21
CA ARG A 493 1.20 -5.77 35.22
C ARG A 493 1.24 -6.88 36.27
N SER A 494 1.53 -8.11 35.89
CA SER A 494 1.65 -9.24 36.84
C SER A 494 2.92 -9.17 37.69
N ALA A 495 3.96 -8.48 37.23
CA ALA A 495 5.22 -8.28 37.94
C ALA A 495 5.23 -7.02 38.83
N GLN A 496 4.26 -6.10 38.66
CA GLN A 496 4.06 -5.02 39.63
C GLN A 496 3.52 -5.66 40.93
N PRO A 497 4.21 -5.52 42.07
CA PRO A 497 3.62 -5.92 43.35
C PRO A 497 2.29 -5.14 43.46
N LEU A 498 1.23 -5.86 43.86
CA LEU A 498 -0.02 -5.23 44.28
C LEU A 498 0.40 -4.19 45.32
N LEU A 499 0.40 -2.93 44.92
CA LEU A 499 0.53 -1.84 45.89
C LEU A 499 -0.59 -2.10 46.89
N ASP A 500 -0.22 -2.42 48.10
CA ASP A 500 -1.17 -2.66 49.18
C ASP A 500 -1.85 -1.31 49.42
N THR A 501 -3.01 -1.14 48.76
CA THR A 501 -3.79 0.08 48.85
C THR A 501 -4.17 0.37 50.29
N ALA A 502 -4.24 -0.65 51.13
CA ALA A 502 -4.44 -0.52 52.57
C ALA A 502 -3.22 0.11 53.29
N ALA A 503 -1.98 -0.28 52.90
CA ALA A 503 -0.76 0.30 53.42
C ALA A 503 -0.56 1.76 52.91
N LEU A 504 -0.89 2.05 51.66
CA LEU A 504 -0.86 3.42 51.13
C LEU A 504 -1.91 4.33 51.77
N LEU A 505 -3.09 3.81 52.05
CA LEU A 505 -4.16 4.55 52.78
C LEU A 505 -3.80 4.75 54.25
N ALA A 506 -3.08 3.86 54.89
CA ALA A 506 -2.62 3.96 56.28
C ALA A 506 -1.52 5.03 56.47
N ASP A 507 -0.73 5.34 55.43
CA ASP A 507 0.32 6.38 55.44
C ASP A 507 -0.16 7.78 55.02
N LEU A 508 -1.43 7.92 54.63
CA LEU A 508 -2.01 9.24 54.28
C LEU A 508 -2.42 10.00 55.52
N PRO A 509 -2.19 11.33 55.60
CA PRO A 509 -2.73 12.18 56.65
C PRO A 509 -4.25 12.09 56.67
N ASP A 510 -4.87 12.20 57.85
CA ASP A 510 -6.33 12.11 58.03
C ASP A 510 -7.14 13.15 57.26
N ASP A 511 -6.49 14.18 56.72
CA ASP A 511 -7.07 15.28 55.94
C ASP A 511 -6.77 15.17 54.41
N ALA A 512 -6.19 14.07 53.94
CA ALA A 512 -5.88 13.89 52.53
C ALA A 512 -7.14 13.70 51.69
N ILE A 513 -7.34 14.56 50.68
CA ILE A 513 -8.40 14.43 49.69
C ILE A 513 -7.92 13.46 48.58
N ILE A 514 -8.61 12.33 48.43
CA ILE A 514 -8.38 11.37 47.35
C ILE A 514 -9.38 11.65 46.23
N GLU A 515 -8.93 12.17 45.09
CA GLU A 515 -9.74 12.21 43.88
C GLU A 515 -9.80 10.80 43.27
N LEU A 516 -10.99 10.22 43.21
CA LEU A 516 -11.28 8.89 42.66
C LEU A 516 -11.51 8.94 41.14
#